data_1276049cfe71927251b638a4134007ae
#
_entry.id   1276049cfe71927251b638a4134007ae
#
_cell.length_a   1.000
_cell.length_b   1.000
_cell.length_c   1.000
_cell.angle_alpha   90.00
_cell.angle_beta   90.00
_cell.angle_gamma   90.00
#
_symmetry.space_group_name_H-M   'P 1'
#
loop_
_entity.id
_entity.type
_entity.pdbx_description
1 polymer ?
#
loop_
_entity_poly.entity_id
_entity_poly.type
_entity_poly.pdbx_seq_one_letter_code
_entity_poly.pdbx_strand_id
1 'polypeptide(L)'
;MRAILTDAGYSKKGNKKCLQVGTPHPDRDAQFGHIASRIESCLSLGLPVLSIDTKKKELLGDFVASGTEWTAPGTYVCVKDHDFADPRLGKAVPHGACDVGRNEGFVTVGNSADTAQFAMSSVQAWLDEVGRYEYPGLDRLLVLCDGGGSNSWRSRLWRLEPRLFADRNGIQVEVCHHAPGNSKSDKIERRLFSQISIQWRGQPPASLEVVRNLIASTTTKTGLVVRARIDRTVYERGIRVPQEVMDSLEIVRNDFHGEWNYLVRVRRTLDLGAAMPPGAVAA
;
A
#
# COMPACT_ATOMS: atom_id res chain seq x y z
N MET A 1 22.64 -16.47 -35.57
CA MET A 1 22.09 -17.15 -34.37
C MET A 1 20.69 -16.64 -33.98
N ARG A 2 20.44 -15.32 -33.80
CA ARG A 2 19.12 -14.81 -33.42
C ARG A 2 18.02 -15.15 -34.46
N ALA A 3 18.28 -14.99 -35.76
CA ALA A 3 17.32 -15.33 -36.80
C ALA A 3 16.97 -16.84 -36.77
N ILE A 4 17.93 -17.72 -36.70
CA ILE A 4 17.73 -19.18 -36.63
C ILE A 4 16.85 -19.57 -35.44
N LEU A 5 17.08 -18.97 -34.26
CA LEU A 5 16.27 -19.24 -33.10
C LEU A 5 14.85 -18.72 -33.26
N THR A 6 14.68 -17.55 -33.87
CA THR A 6 13.35 -16.98 -34.14
C THR A 6 12.57 -17.84 -35.15
N ASP A 7 13.21 -18.28 -36.20
CA ASP A 7 12.60 -19.14 -37.23
C ASP A 7 12.24 -20.52 -36.65
N ALA A 8 12.99 -21.00 -35.67
CA ALA A 8 12.69 -22.22 -34.91
C ALA A 8 11.65 -21.98 -33.78
N GLY A 9 11.00 -20.82 -33.71
CA GLY A 9 9.94 -20.51 -32.74
C GLY A 9 10.43 -20.10 -31.33
N TYR A 10 11.75 -19.93 -31.14
CA TYR A 10 12.27 -19.47 -29.84
C TYR A 10 12.11 -17.96 -29.69
N SER A 11 11.75 -17.54 -28.48
CA SER A 11 11.70 -16.11 -28.11
C SER A 11 12.38 -15.90 -26.76
N LYS A 12 12.99 -14.72 -26.58
CA LYS A 12 13.53 -14.34 -25.28
C LYS A 12 12.36 -14.13 -24.31
N LYS A 13 12.37 -14.85 -23.18
CA LYS A 13 11.34 -14.76 -22.13
C LYS A 13 12.02 -14.48 -20.81
N GLY A 14 11.46 -13.55 -20.05
CA GLY A 14 11.83 -13.37 -18.64
C GLY A 14 11.31 -14.52 -17.79
N ASN A 15 11.85 -14.64 -16.57
CA ASN A 15 11.36 -15.61 -15.60
C ASN A 15 9.90 -15.31 -15.24
N LYS A 16 9.07 -16.36 -15.24
CA LYS A 16 7.66 -16.28 -14.85
C LYS A 16 7.49 -16.87 -13.46
N LYS A 17 6.90 -16.11 -12.54
CA LYS A 17 6.51 -16.61 -11.21
C LYS A 17 5.30 -17.55 -11.38
N CYS A 18 5.53 -18.82 -11.68
CA CYS A 18 4.49 -19.84 -11.87
C CYS A 18 4.51 -20.93 -10.79
N LEU A 19 5.61 -21.06 -10.07
CA LEU A 19 5.70 -21.99 -8.94
C LEU A 19 5.16 -21.30 -7.70
N GLN A 20 4.08 -21.85 -7.13
CA GLN A 20 3.53 -21.37 -5.88
C GLN A 20 4.29 -22.01 -4.72
N VAL A 21 4.72 -21.19 -3.77
CA VAL A 21 5.32 -21.67 -2.52
C VAL A 21 4.20 -21.97 -1.52
N GLY A 22 4.07 -23.24 -1.13
CA GLY A 22 3.03 -23.71 -0.20
C GLY A 22 1.69 -24.01 -0.87
N THR A 23 0.78 -24.62 -0.09
CA THR A 23 -0.59 -24.92 -0.52
C THR A 23 -1.45 -23.65 -0.42
N PRO A 24 -2.25 -23.33 -1.44
CA PRO A 24 -3.22 -22.23 -1.36
C PRO A 24 -4.20 -22.46 -0.20
N HIS A 25 -4.59 -21.35 0.45
CA HIS A 25 -5.67 -21.47 1.45
C HIS A 25 -6.94 -22.00 0.78
N PRO A 26 -7.65 -22.98 1.37
CA PRO A 26 -8.84 -23.59 0.75
C PRO A 26 -9.91 -22.55 0.40
N ASP A 27 -10.11 -21.55 1.26
CA ASP A 27 -11.14 -20.51 1.08
C ASP A 27 -10.65 -19.32 0.27
N ARG A 28 -9.53 -19.44 -0.45
CA ARG A 28 -8.96 -18.35 -1.25
C ARG A 28 -9.96 -17.77 -2.24
N ASP A 29 -10.62 -18.64 -3.00
CA ASP A 29 -11.54 -18.21 -4.05
C ASP A 29 -12.84 -17.66 -3.45
N ALA A 30 -13.30 -18.20 -2.31
CA ALA A 30 -14.41 -17.67 -1.55
C ALA A 30 -14.09 -16.26 -0.99
N GLN A 31 -12.86 -16.03 -0.48
CA GLN A 31 -12.44 -14.71 -0.04
C GLN A 31 -12.38 -13.70 -1.21
N PHE A 32 -12.00 -14.12 -2.42
CA PHE A 32 -12.10 -13.26 -3.59
C PHE A 32 -13.53 -12.87 -3.92
N GLY A 33 -14.45 -13.82 -3.87
CA GLY A 33 -15.87 -13.56 -4.06
C GLY A 33 -16.40 -12.56 -3.02
N HIS A 34 -16.03 -12.75 -1.75
CA HIS A 34 -16.38 -11.82 -0.67
C HIS A 34 -15.86 -10.42 -0.94
N ILE A 35 -14.55 -10.24 -1.22
CA ILE A 35 -13.95 -8.95 -1.53
C ILE A 35 -14.62 -8.30 -2.75
N ALA A 36 -14.89 -9.06 -3.82
CA ALA A 36 -15.55 -8.56 -5.01
C ALA A 36 -16.94 -8.00 -4.71
N SER A 37 -17.73 -8.73 -3.93
CA SER A 37 -19.06 -8.30 -3.48
C SER A 37 -18.99 -7.04 -2.62
N ARG A 38 -18.01 -6.94 -1.71
CA ARG A 38 -17.84 -5.73 -0.88
C ARG A 38 -17.45 -4.51 -1.71
N ILE A 39 -16.54 -4.69 -2.70
CA ILE A 39 -16.18 -3.63 -3.64
C ILE A 39 -17.41 -3.13 -4.39
N GLU A 40 -18.18 -4.04 -5.00
CA GLU A 40 -19.38 -3.69 -5.76
C GLU A 40 -20.39 -2.93 -4.89
N SER A 41 -20.65 -3.43 -3.68
CA SER A 41 -21.55 -2.79 -2.72
C SER A 41 -21.11 -1.39 -2.33
N CYS A 42 -19.81 -1.18 -2.06
CA CYS A 42 -19.29 0.14 -1.70
C CYS A 42 -19.35 1.11 -2.89
N LEU A 43 -18.94 0.67 -4.08
CA LEU A 43 -18.97 1.51 -5.27
C LEU A 43 -20.39 1.89 -5.67
N SER A 44 -21.38 1.00 -5.53
CA SER A 44 -22.80 1.30 -5.81
C SER A 44 -23.39 2.35 -4.86
N LEU A 45 -22.81 2.48 -3.67
CA LEU A 45 -23.18 3.49 -2.67
C LEU A 45 -22.34 4.77 -2.82
N GLY A 46 -21.45 4.88 -3.79
CA GLY A 46 -20.55 6.01 -3.96
C GLY A 46 -19.45 6.11 -2.90
N LEU A 47 -19.17 5.02 -2.16
CA LEU A 47 -18.16 4.99 -1.11
C LEU A 47 -16.78 4.68 -1.70
N PRO A 48 -15.69 5.24 -1.14
CA PRO A 48 -14.35 4.95 -1.58
C PRO A 48 -13.93 3.52 -1.22
N VAL A 49 -13.17 2.93 -2.13
CA VAL A 49 -12.52 1.63 -1.97
C VAL A 49 -11.03 1.81 -2.21
N LEU A 50 -10.24 1.76 -1.16
CA LEU A 50 -8.79 1.86 -1.24
C LEU A 50 -8.14 0.48 -1.19
N SER A 51 -7.37 0.14 -2.21
CA SER A 51 -6.41 -0.97 -2.15
C SER A 51 -5.08 -0.37 -1.70
N ILE A 52 -4.55 -0.82 -0.56
CA ILE A 52 -3.33 -0.27 0.04
C ILE A 52 -2.25 -1.34 0.16
N ASP A 53 -1.01 -0.95 -0.10
CA ASP A 53 0.17 -1.80 0.10
C ASP A 53 1.46 -0.98 0.05
N THR A 54 2.58 -1.59 0.46
CA THR A 54 3.92 -1.02 0.33
C THR A 54 4.64 -1.57 -0.88
N LYS A 55 4.96 -0.69 -1.85
CA LYS A 55 5.82 -1.05 -2.98
C LYS A 55 7.20 -1.48 -2.47
N LYS A 56 7.86 -2.36 -3.21
CA LYS A 56 9.26 -2.74 -2.95
C LYS A 56 10.09 -1.50 -2.59
N LYS A 57 10.79 -1.58 -1.45
CA LYS A 57 11.67 -0.53 -0.96
C LYS A 57 12.90 -0.41 -1.86
N GLU A 58 13.29 0.82 -2.17
CA GLU A 58 14.43 1.10 -3.03
C GLU A 58 15.54 1.80 -2.26
N LEU A 59 16.79 1.39 -2.49
CA LEU A 59 17.95 2.08 -1.96
C LEU A 59 18.04 3.47 -2.57
N LEU A 60 18.29 4.49 -1.74
CA LEU A 60 18.51 5.84 -2.23
C LEU A 60 19.99 6.01 -2.62
N GLY A 61 20.20 6.60 -3.78
CA GLY A 61 21.53 6.87 -4.35
C GLY A 61 21.56 6.70 -5.86
N ASP A 62 22.72 6.99 -6.44
CA ASP A 62 22.97 6.86 -7.87
C ASP A 62 23.27 5.40 -8.24
N PHE A 63 22.32 4.52 -8.01
CA PHE A 63 22.39 3.10 -8.31
C PHE A 63 21.82 2.79 -9.69
N VAL A 64 22.26 1.67 -10.30
CA VAL A 64 21.72 1.21 -11.58
C VAL A 64 20.21 0.98 -11.47
N ALA A 65 19.45 1.70 -12.28
CA ALA A 65 18.01 1.46 -12.44
C ALA A 65 17.78 0.58 -13.68
N SER A 66 16.92 -0.43 -13.52
CA SER A 66 16.57 -1.33 -14.65
C SER A 66 15.84 -0.58 -15.76
N GLY A 67 16.20 -0.87 -17.01
CA GLY A 67 15.58 -0.26 -18.19
C GLY A 67 16.46 0.81 -18.83
N THR A 68 15.84 1.62 -19.69
CA THR A 68 16.52 2.67 -20.48
C THR A 68 15.66 3.93 -20.47
N GLU A 69 16.32 5.10 -20.56
CA GLU A 69 15.70 6.42 -20.63
C GLU A 69 16.21 7.15 -21.88
N TRP A 70 15.40 8.07 -22.39
CA TRP A 70 15.81 8.95 -23.46
C TRP A 70 16.75 10.03 -22.93
N THR A 71 17.96 10.09 -23.48
CA THR A 71 18.96 11.12 -23.16
C THR A 71 19.42 11.84 -24.40
N ALA A 72 19.94 13.04 -24.26
CA ALA A 72 20.51 13.79 -25.37
C ALA A 72 21.72 13.03 -25.98
N PRO A 73 22.00 13.17 -27.30
CA PRO A 73 23.14 12.52 -27.91
C PRO A 73 24.45 12.85 -27.17
N GLY A 74 25.22 11.79 -26.86
CA GLY A 74 26.50 11.92 -26.13
C GLY A 74 26.40 12.11 -24.63
N THR A 75 25.17 12.08 -24.06
CA THR A 75 24.96 12.15 -22.61
C THR A 75 24.54 10.79 -22.04
N TYR A 76 24.96 10.54 -20.81
CA TYR A 76 24.64 9.32 -20.07
C TYR A 76 24.30 9.69 -18.63
N VAL A 77 23.36 8.98 -18.01
CA VAL A 77 23.15 9.04 -16.57
C VAL A 77 24.25 8.18 -15.93
N CYS A 78 25.21 8.84 -15.27
CA CYS A 78 26.27 8.16 -14.55
C CYS A 78 25.75 7.58 -13.25
N VAL A 79 26.04 6.33 -12.98
CA VAL A 79 25.67 5.63 -11.75
C VAL A 79 26.91 5.00 -11.13
N LYS A 80 26.79 4.58 -9.86
CA LYS A 80 27.87 3.89 -9.15
C LYS A 80 28.14 2.53 -9.79
N ASP A 81 29.41 2.14 -9.82
CA ASP A 81 29.85 0.82 -10.29
C ASP A 81 29.46 -0.33 -9.36
N HIS A 82 29.16 -0.03 -8.08
CA HIS A 82 28.71 -0.98 -7.08
C HIS A 82 27.53 -0.44 -6.26
N ASP A 83 26.56 -1.32 -5.97
CA ASP A 83 25.33 -1.01 -5.22
C ASP A 83 25.53 -1.08 -3.69
N PHE A 84 26.60 -0.47 -3.17
CA PHE A 84 26.78 -0.35 -1.72
C PHE A 84 25.81 0.66 -1.12
N ALA A 85 24.94 0.17 -0.22
CA ALA A 85 24.00 1.03 0.48
C ALA A 85 24.75 2.09 1.31
N ASP A 86 24.38 3.35 1.15
CA ASP A 86 24.83 4.43 2.04
C ASP A 86 23.82 4.54 3.20
N PRO A 87 24.23 4.22 4.45
CA PRO A 87 23.33 4.31 5.61
C PRO A 87 22.74 5.71 5.84
N ARG A 88 23.43 6.75 5.36
CA ARG A 88 22.98 8.15 5.51
C ARG A 88 21.82 8.48 4.56
N LEU A 89 21.79 7.87 3.38
CA LEU A 89 20.71 8.05 2.41
C LEU A 89 19.53 7.15 2.72
N GLY A 90 19.77 5.93 3.22
CA GLY A 90 18.73 5.01 3.61
C GLY A 90 17.95 4.41 2.43
N LYS A 91 16.66 4.23 2.60
CA LYS A 91 15.75 3.64 1.62
C LYS A 91 14.49 4.47 1.47
N ALA A 92 13.98 4.57 0.27
CA ALA A 92 12.61 5.00 0.04
C ALA A 92 11.64 3.85 0.34
N VAL A 93 10.57 4.16 1.05
CA VAL A 93 9.48 3.23 1.42
C VAL A 93 8.19 3.82 0.84
N PRO A 94 7.83 3.50 -0.42
CA PRO A 94 6.59 4.01 -1.01
C PRO A 94 5.40 3.18 -0.52
N HIS A 95 4.49 3.78 0.24
CA HIS A 95 3.21 3.20 0.60
C HIS A 95 2.11 3.81 -0.28
N GLY A 96 1.40 2.96 -0.99
CA GLY A 96 0.36 3.36 -1.94
C GLY A 96 -1.04 3.14 -1.39
N ALA A 97 -1.95 4.02 -1.81
CA ALA A 97 -3.39 3.86 -1.72
C ALA A 97 -3.97 4.05 -3.13
N CYS A 98 -4.54 2.99 -3.69
CA CYS A 98 -5.18 3.01 -4.99
C CYS A 98 -6.69 3.09 -4.81
N ASP A 99 -7.30 4.21 -5.20
CA ASP A 99 -8.75 4.35 -5.27
C ASP A 99 -9.27 3.55 -6.46
N VAL A 100 -9.96 2.45 -6.14
CA VAL A 100 -10.43 1.48 -7.14
C VAL A 100 -11.53 2.06 -8.00
N GLY A 101 -12.39 2.91 -7.44
CA GLY A 101 -13.52 3.53 -8.14
C GLY A 101 -13.07 4.62 -9.10
N ARG A 102 -12.13 5.45 -8.70
CA ARG A 102 -11.66 6.61 -9.48
C ARG A 102 -10.47 6.31 -10.39
N ASN A 103 -9.82 5.16 -10.24
CA ASN A 103 -8.57 4.83 -10.93
C ASN A 103 -7.46 5.87 -10.63
N GLU A 104 -7.36 6.26 -9.37
CA GLU A 104 -6.37 7.22 -8.88
C GLU A 104 -5.44 6.55 -7.88
N GLY A 105 -4.17 6.95 -7.88
CA GLY A 105 -3.16 6.52 -6.95
C GLY A 105 -2.69 7.67 -6.05
N PHE A 106 -2.56 7.40 -4.76
CA PHE A 106 -1.92 8.29 -3.80
C PHE A 106 -0.77 7.54 -3.14
N VAL A 107 0.44 8.10 -3.19
CA VAL A 107 1.64 7.42 -2.68
C VAL A 107 2.37 8.32 -1.69
N THR A 108 2.54 7.82 -0.48
CA THR A 108 3.39 8.44 0.53
C THR A 108 4.76 7.78 0.52
N VAL A 109 5.81 8.57 0.26
CA VAL A 109 7.19 8.09 0.24
C VAL A 109 7.83 8.40 1.58
N GLY A 110 7.99 7.37 2.41
CA GLY A 110 8.71 7.45 3.69
C GLY A 110 10.18 7.09 3.54
N ASN A 111 10.96 7.36 4.59
CA ASN A 111 12.36 6.95 4.71
C ASN A 111 12.67 6.22 6.03
N SER A 112 11.65 5.82 6.76
CA SER A 112 11.75 5.13 8.04
C SER A 112 11.15 3.72 8.00
N ALA A 113 10.64 3.23 9.12
CA ALA A 113 10.08 1.89 9.18
C ALA A 113 8.70 1.81 8.53
N ASP A 114 8.50 0.72 7.79
CA ASP A 114 7.22 0.31 7.23
C ASP A 114 6.40 -0.35 8.34
N THR A 115 5.49 0.41 8.94
CA THR A 115 4.68 0.02 10.09
C THR A 115 3.20 0.27 9.82
N ALA A 116 2.32 -0.30 10.64
CA ALA A 116 0.89 -0.02 10.57
C ALA A 116 0.57 1.47 10.78
N GLN A 117 1.35 2.17 11.61
CA GLN A 117 1.22 3.61 11.80
C GLN A 117 1.53 4.38 10.51
N PHE A 118 2.62 4.02 9.80
CA PHE A 118 2.95 4.63 8.52
C PHE A 118 1.87 4.35 7.47
N ALA A 119 1.36 3.11 7.41
CA ALA A 119 0.29 2.74 6.50
C ALA A 119 -0.98 3.58 6.72
N MET A 120 -1.44 3.71 7.97
CA MET A 120 -2.63 4.49 8.27
C MET A 120 -2.38 6.01 8.22
N SER A 121 -1.16 6.48 8.47
CA SER A 121 -0.76 7.87 8.20
C SER A 121 -0.86 8.20 6.70
N SER A 122 -0.49 7.25 5.83
CA SER A 122 -0.65 7.39 4.38
C SER A 122 -2.13 7.47 3.97
N VAL A 123 -2.99 6.65 4.58
CA VAL A 123 -4.45 6.72 4.37
C VAL A 123 -5.02 8.04 4.91
N GLN A 124 -4.53 8.54 6.04
CA GLN A 124 -4.91 9.86 6.57
C GLN A 124 -4.54 10.98 5.60
N ALA A 125 -3.34 10.94 5.05
CA ALA A 125 -2.89 11.92 4.07
C ALA A 125 -3.74 11.88 2.78
N TRP A 126 -4.09 10.69 2.29
CA TRP A 126 -5.05 10.54 1.19
C TRP A 126 -6.40 11.16 1.53
N LEU A 127 -6.93 10.91 2.73
CA LEU A 127 -8.19 11.48 3.17
C LEU A 127 -8.16 13.01 3.17
N ASP A 128 -7.09 13.60 3.71
CA ASP A 128 -6.97 15.05 3.89
C ASP A 128 -6.71 15.78 2.56
N GLU A 129 -5.93 15.19 1.64
CA GLU A 129 -5.55 15.81 0.37
C GLU A 129 -6.51 15.48 -0.79
N VAL A 130 -7.25 14.38 -0.71
CA VAL A 130 -8.11 13.89 -1.80
C VAL A 130 -9.49 13.49 -1.28
N GLY A 131 -9.56 12.58 -0.33
CA GLY A 131 -10.79 11.90 0.05
C GLY A 131 -11.92 12.83 0.49
N ARG A 132 -11.61 13.86 1.30
CA ARG A 132 -12.64 14.83 1.77
C ARG A 132 -13.25 15.67 0.65
N TYR A 133 -12.50 15.90 -0.42
CA TYR A 133 -12.97 16.67 -1.58
C TYR A 133 -13.74 15.81 -2.57
N GLU A 134 -13.28 14.60 -2.79
CA GLU A 134 -13.84 13.70 -3.79
C GLU A 134 -15.06 12.90 -3.28
N TYR A 135 -15.18 12.77 -1.94
CA TYR A 135 -16.26 12.06 -1.25
C TYR A 135 -16.85 12.93 -0.14
N PRO A 136 -17.58 14.01 -0.48
CA PRO A 136 -18.19 14.89 0.52
C PRO A 136 -19.19 14.11 1.38
N GLY A 137 -19.10 14.29 2.71
CA GLY A 137 -19.94 13.56 3.64
C GLY A 137 -19.54 12.10 3.87
N LEU A 138 -18.31 11.73 3.55
CA LEU A 138 -17.77 10.39 3.75
C LEU A 138 -17.94 9.92 5.20
N ASP A 139 -18.68 8.82 5.39
CA ASP A 139 -18.91 8.18 6.69
C ASP A 139 -18.34 6.75 6.76
N ARG A 140 -17.95 6.18 5.63
CA ARG A 140 -17.39 4.83 5.55
C ARG A 140 -16.33 4.71 4.44
N LEU A 141 -15.27 3.97 4.74
CA LEU A 141 -14.15 3.65 3.85
C LEU A 141 -13.93 2.13 3.82
N LEU A 142 -13.86 1.53 2.63
CA LEU A 142 -13.40 0.15 2.47
C LEU A 142 -11.90 0.14 2.17
N VAL A 143 -11.13 -0.57 3.01
CA VAL A 143 -9.69 -0.79 2.87
C VAL A 143 -9.44 -2.24 2.49
N LEU A 144 -8.82 -2.44 1.33
CA LEU A 144 -8.33 -3.73 0.86
C LEU A 144 -6.81 -3.77 1.07
N CYS A 145 -6.31 -4.80 1.71
CA CYS A 145 -4.88 -4.94 1.96
C CYS A 145 -4.45 -6.41 1.91
N ASP A 146 -3.15 -6.63 1.75
CA ASP A 146 -2.61 -7.97 1.92
C ASP A 146 -2.56 -8.37 3.40
N GLY A 147 -2.26 -9.63 3.67
CA GLY A 147 -2.17 -10.16 5.04
C GLY A 147 -0.77 -10.07 5.64
N GLY A 148 0.16 -9.37 4.99
CA GLY A 148 1.58 -9.33 5.35
C GLY A 148 2.10 -7.95 5.70
N GLY A 149 3.37 -7.87 6.09
CA GLY A 149 4.07 -6.60 6.32
C GLY A 149 3.39 -5.71 7.36
N SER A 150 3.31 -4.42 7.04
CA SER A 150 2.66 -3.38 7.86
C SER A 150 1.16 -3.60 8.03
N ASN A 151 0.53 -4.25 7.05
CA ASN A 151 -0.92 -4.48 6.97
C ASN A 151 -1.34 -5.85 7.52
N SER A 152 -0.47 -6.54 8.27
CA SER A 152 -0.74 -7.90 8.72
C SER A 152 -1.95 -8.00 9.65
N TRP A 153 -2.93 -8.82 9.28
CA TRP A 153 -4.11 -9.11 10.10
C TRP A 153 -3.77 -9.73 11.48
N ARG A 154 -2.56 -10.29 11.63
CA ARG A 154 -2.05 -10.83 12.90
C ARG A 154 -1.50 -9.74 13.82
N SER A 155 -1.19 -8.55 13.28
CA SER A 155 -0.62 -7.45 14.04
C SER A 155 -1.66 -6.77 14.93
N ARG A 156 -1.39 -6.67 16.23
CA ARG A 156 -2.22 -5.88 17.14
C ARG A 156 -2.21 -4.39 16.78
N LEU A 157 -1.02 -3.89 16.39
CA LEU A 157 -0.86 -2.50 15.98
C LEU A 157 -1.70 -2.20 14.72
N TRP A 158 -1.74 -3.12 13.74
CA TRP A 158 -2.61 -2.95 12.59
C TRP A 158 -4.09 -2.86 12.95
N ARG A 159 -4.57 -3.61 13.96
CA ARG A 159 -5.97 -3.51 14.40
C ARG A 159 -6.27 -2.23 15.14
N LEU A 160 -5.29 -1.68 15.86
CA LEU A 160 -5.42 -0.41 16.60
C LEU A 160 -5.48 0.80 15.66
N GLU A 161 -4.62 0.85 14.65
CA GLU A 161 -4.46 2.03 13.80
C GLU A 161 -5.73 2.42 13.00
N PRO A 162 -6.48 1.50 12.33
CA PRO A 162 -7.77 1.81 11.73
C PRO A 162 -8.80 2.31 12.75
N ARG A 163 -8.71 1.88 14.02
CA ARG A 163 -9.57 2.38 15.08
C ARG A 163 -9.25 3.83 15.41
N LEU A 164 -7.98 4.17 15.58
CA LEU A 164 -7.56 5.55 15.83
C LEU A 164 -7.93 6.47 14.66
N PHE A 165 -7.82 5.97 13.43
CA PHE A 165 -8.26 6.69 12.23
C PHE A 165 -9.77 6.92 12.25
N ALA A 166 -10.58 5.89 12.55
CA ALA A 166 -12.03 5.97 12.60
C ALA A 166 -12.49 6.99 13.64
N ASP A 167 -11.96 6.93 14.85
CA ASP A 167 -12.31 7.83 15.96
C ASP A 167 -11.91 9.29 15.65
N ARG A 168 -10.73 9.50 15.03
CA ARG A 168 -10.24 10.85 14.66
C ARG A 168 -11.10 11.51 13.60
N ASN A 169 -11.57 10.76 12.63
CA ASN A 169 -12.21 11.31 11.45
C ASN A 169 -13.74 11.18 11.45
N GLY A 170 -14.33 10.42 12.37
CA GLY A 170 -15.74 10.09 12.35
C GLY A 170 -16.14 9.16 11.20
N ILE A 171 -15.20 8.40 10.65
CA ILE A 171 -15.36 7.54 9.46
C ILE A 171 -15.20 6.09 9.87
N GLN A 172 -16.19 5.26 9.60
CA GLN A 172 -16.08 3.82 9.79
C GLN A 172 -15.10 3.21 8.79
N VAL A 173 -14.27 2.27 9.24
CA VAL A 173 -13.29 1.60 8.38
C VAL A 173 -13.66 0.12 8.26
N GLU A 174 -14.06 -0.28 7.08
CA GLU A 174 -14.22 -1.69 6.72
C GLU A 174 -12.91 -2.20 6.15
N VAL A 175 -12.41 -3.32 6.69
CA VAL A 175 -11.14 -3.92 6.26
C VAL A 175 -11.41 -5.30 5.69
N CYS A 176 -10.85 -5.55 4.50
CA CYS A 176 -10.81 -6.88 3.90
C CYS A 176 -9.37 -7.22 3.52
N HIS A 177 -8.83 -8.29 4.12
CA HIS A 177 -7.52 -8.81 3.76
C HIS A 177 -7.62 -9.84 2.65
N HIS A 178 -6.67 -9.80 1.74
CA HIS A 178 -6.49 -10.88 0.78
C HIS A 178 -6.08 -12.18 1.50
N ALA A 179 -6.55 -13.32 0.98
CA ALA A 179 -6.14 -14.62 1.51
C ALA A 179 -4.61 -14.79 1.42
N PRO A 180 -3.97 -15.47 2.39
CA PRO A 180 -2.53 -15.67 2.42
C PRO A 180 -1.98 -16.26 1.11
N GLY A 181 -0.81 -15.77 0.68
CA GLY A 181 -0.12 -16.25 -0.53
C GLY A 181 -0.66 -15.68 -1.84
N ASN A 182 -1.48 -14.63 -1.82
CA ASN A 182 -2.20 -14.16 -3.00
C ASN A 182 -1.98 -12.68 -3.40
N SER A 183 -0.81 -12.15 -3.17
CA SER A 183 -0.43 -10.79 -3.58
C SER A 183 -0.63 -10.51 -5.09
N LYS A 184 -0.66 -11.53 -5.94
CA LYS A 184 -0.88 -11.38 -7.40
C LYS A 184 -2.24 -10.80 -7.78
N SER A 185 -3.22 -10.88 -6.90
CA SER A 185 -4.59 -10.42 -7.15
C SER A 185 -4.88 -9.07 -6.55
N ASP A 186 -3.92 -8.51 -5.84
CA ASP A 186 -4.04 -7.17 -5.31
C ASP A 186 -4.18 -6.14 -6.45
N LYS A 187 -5.21 -5.30 -6.34
CA LYS A 187 -5.53 -4.30 -7.36
C LYS A 187 -4.43 -3.24 -7.46
N ILE A 188 -3.83 -2.87 -6.33
CA ILE A 188 -2.78 -1.86 -6.27
C ILE A 188 -1.52 -2.31 -7.04
N GLU A 189 -1.13 -3.58 -6.95
CA GLU A 189 0.02 -4.14 -7.66
C GLU A 189 -0.15 -3.98 -9.18
N ARG A 190 -1.34 -4.28 -9.69
CA ARG A 190 -1.61 -4.24 -11.12
C ARG A 190 -1.89 -2.83 -11.65
N ARG A 191 -2.69 -2.05 -10.89
CA ARG A 191 -3.17 -0.74 -11.37
C ARG A 191 -2.19 0.39 -11.10
N LEU A 192 -1.43 0.32 -10.00
CA LEU A 192 -0.56 1.40 -9.57
C LEU A 192 0.92 1.01 -9.62
N PHE A 193 1.36 0.01 -8.85
CA PHE A 193 2.79 -0.27 -8.69
C PHE A 193 3.48 -0.76 -9.96
N SER A 194 2.77 -1.54 -10.80
CA SER A 194 3.31 -1.93 -12.10
C SER A 194 3.55 -0.71 -13.01
N GLN A 195 2.65 0.28 -13.00
CA GLN A 195 2.76 1.49 -13.80
C GLN A 195 3.89 2.40 -13.29
N ILE A 196 3.97 2.57 -11.96
CA ILE A 196 5.09 3.26 -11.34
C ILE A 196 6.42 2.61 -11.74
N SER A 197 6.50 1.28 -11.70
CA SER A 197 7.71 0.54 -12.06
C SER A 197 8.08 0.69 -13.54
N ILE A 198 7.13 0.89 -14.44
CA ILE A 198 7.37 1.20 -15.85
C ILE A 198 7.93 2.61 -16.01
N GLN A 199 7.30 3.60 -15.36
CA GLN A 199 7.69 5.01 -15.42
C GLN A 199 9.10 5.28 -14.84
N TRP A 200 9.51 4.48 -13.89
CA TRP A 200 10.74 4.62 -13.13
C TRP A 200 11.98 4.00 -13.86
N ARG A 201 11.77 3.33 -15.00
CA ARG A 201 12.86 2.64 -15.73
C ARG A 201 13.96 3.60 -16.16
N GLY A 202 15.22 3.18 -15.95
CA GLY A 202 16.39 3.95 -16.35
C GLY A 202 16.70 5.17 -15.47
N GLN A 203 15.89 5.45 -14.44
CA GLN A 203 16.04 6.62 -13.56
C GLN A 203 16.52 6.18 -12.17
N PRO A 204 17.76 6.50 -11.78
CA PRO A 204 18.27 6.20 -10.44
C PRO A 204 17.44 6.89 -9.35
N PRO A 205 17.09 6.20 -8.25
CA PRO A 205 16.38 6.78 -7.10
C PRO A 205 17.32 7.61 -6.21
N ALA A 206 17.91 8.68 -6.77
CA ALA A 206 18.99 9.44 -6.15
C ALA A 206 18.58 10.09 -4.81
N SER A 207 17.32 10.50 -4.67
CA SER A 207 16.79 11.10 -3.44
C SER A 207 15.28 10.80 -3.27
N LEU A 208 14.72 11.10 -2.10
CA LEU A 208 13.27 10.99 -1.86
C LEU A 208 12.48 11.90 -2.81
N GLU A 209 12.99 13.07 -3.14
CA GLU A 209 12.36 14.02 -4.07
C GLU A 209 12.29 13.43 -5.48
N VAL A 210 13.39 12.83 -5.95
CA VAL A 210 13.43 12.14 -7.24
C VAL A 210 12.41 11.01 -7.27
N VAL A 211 12.40 10.15 -6.25
CA VAL A 211 11.43 9.05 -6.11
C VAL A 211 10.01 9.57 -6.12
N ARG A 212 9.68 10.62 -5.34
CA ARG A 212 8.37 11.23 -5.31
C ARG A 212 7.96 11.78 -6.69
N ASN A 213 8.88 12.46 -7.38
CA ASN A 213 8.61 13.03 -8.71
C ASN A 213 8.35 11.94 -9.76
N LEU A 214 9.16 10.87 -9.77
CA LEU A 214 8.97 9.72 -10.65
C LEU A 214 7.62 9.03 -10.44
N ILE A 215 7.20 8.90 -9.18
CA ILE A 215 5.89 8.35 -8.83
C ILE A 215 4.78 9.29 -9.31
N ALA A 216 4.87 10.58 -9.03
CA ALA A 216 3.85 11.56 -9.39
C ALA A 216 3.71 11.77 -10.90
N SER A 217 4.76 11.51 -11.69
CA SER A 217 4.71 11.59 -13.16
C SER A 217 4.08 10.36 -13.83
N THR A 218 3.67 9.34 -13.04
CA THR A 218 3.09 8.10 -13.57
C THR A 218 1.72 8.37 -14.17
N THR A 219 1.56 8.03 -15.44
CA THR A 219 0.30 8.10 -16.17
C THR A 219 0.09 6.83 -16.99
N THR A 220 -1.14 6.58 -17.43
CA THR A 220 -1.47 5.48 -18.33
C THR A 220 -2.44 5.94 -19.40
N LYS A 221 -2.55 5.17 -20.49
CA LYS A 221 -3.55 5.38 -21.53
C LYS A 221 -4.99 5.29 -21.00
N THR A 222 -5.20 4.63 -19.88
CA THR A 222 -6.50 4.47 -19.22
C THR A 222 -6.81 5.58 -18.23
N GLY A 223 -6.00 6.65 -18.19
CA GLY A 223 -6.28 7.83 -17.37
C GLY A 223 -5.91 7.68 -15.89
N LEU A 224 -4.96 6.80 -15.53
CA LEU A 224 -4.44 6.77 -14.16
C LEU A 224 -3.81 8.11 -13.80
N VAL A 225 -4.24 8.70 -12.70
CA VAL A 225 -3.62 9.88 -12.08
C VAL A 225 -2.95 9.45 -10.79
N VAL A 226 -1.69 9.86 -10.59
CA VAL A 226 -0.93 9.52 -9.38
C VAL A 226 -0.49 10.80 -8.68
N ARG A 227 -0.84 10.91 -7.39
CA ARG A 227 -0.34 11.95 -6.49
C ARG A 227 0.70 11.33 -5.58
N ALA A 228 1.75 12.07 -5.27
CA ALA A 228 2.80 11.58 -4.39
C ALA A 228 3.30 12.66 -3.44
N ARG A 229 3.53 12.29 -2.19
CA ARG A 229 4.09 13.15 -1.14
C ARG A 229 5.28 12.48 -0.45
N ILE A 230 6.05 13.25 0.27
CA ILE A 230 7.09 12.74 1.16
C ILE A 230 6.60 12.83 2.61
N ASP A 231 6.82 11.76 3.37
CA ASP A 231 6.67 11.74 4.81
C ASP A 231 8.03 11.47 5.46
N ARG A 232 8.50 12.43 6.25
CA ARG A 232 9.78 12.36 6.96
C ARG A 232 9.63 11.94 8.42
N THR A 233 8.42 11.58 8.83
CA THR A 233 8.15 11.09 10.18
C THR A 233 8.92 9.80 10.43
N VAL A 234 9.55 9.72 11.59
CA VAL A 234 10.22 8.50 12.03
C VAL A 234 9.21 7.60 12.72
N TYR A 235 8.99 6.43 12.12
CA TYR A 235 8.11 5.41 12.67
C TYR A 235 8.93 4.32 13.35
N GLU A 236 8.59 3.99 14.59
CA GLU A 236 9.30 2.99 15.38
C GLU A 236 8.79 1.57 15.09
N ARG A 237 9.70 0.61 15.17
CA ARG A 237 9.36 -0.81 15.07
C ARG A 237 9.13 -1.40 16.45
N GLY A 238 8.40 -2.53 16.49
CA GLY A 238 8.26 -3.32 17.70
C GLY A 238 7.31 -2.74 18.74
N ILE A 239 6.49 -1.74 18.38
CA ILE A 239 5.46 -1.20 19.27
C ILE A 239 4.54 -2.33 19.73
N ARG A 240 4.43 -2.49 21.05
CA ARG A 240 3.56 -3.47 21.70
C ARG A 240 2.24 -2.83 22.07
N VAL A 241 1.14 -3.45 21.68
CA VAL A 241 -0.21 -3.03 22.08
C VAL A 241 -0.65 -3.95 23.24
N PRO A 242 -0.91 -3.38 24.43
CA PRO A 242 -1.38 -4.14 25.58
C PRO A 242 -2.69 -4.88 25.34
N GLN A 243 -2.97 -5.93 26.11
CA GLN A 243 -4.19 -6.73 25.96
C GLN A 243 -5.42 -5.89 26.27
N GLU A 244 -5.37 -5.06 27.28
CA GLU A 244 -6.46 -4.18 27.72
C GLU A 244 -6.90 -3.23 26.60
N VAL A 245 -5.94 -2.71 25.82
CA VAL A 245 -6.25 -1.89 24.63
C VAL A 245 -6.93 -2.73 23.56
N MET A 246 -6.45 -3.96 23.33
CA MET A 246 -7.06 -4.87 22.36
C MET A 246 -8.50 -5.25 22.74
N ASP A 247 -8.75 -5.49 24.02
CA ASP A 247 -10.08 -5.85 24.53
C ASP A 247 -11.07 -4.68 24.46
N SER A 248 -10.56 -3.45 24.45
CA SER A 248 -11.35 -2.22 24.28
C SER A 248 -11.70 -1.90 22.82
N LEU A 249 -11.14 -2.63 21.85
CA LEU A 249 -11.42 -2.39 20.43
C LEU A 249 -12.77 -2.99 20.03
N GLU A 250 -13.73 -2.14 19.71
CA GLU A 250 -15.01 -2.55 19.15
C GLU A 250 -14.88 -2.87 17.65
N ILE A 251 -14.42 -4.06 17.35
CA ILE A 251 -14.29 -4.57 16.00
C ILE A 251 -15.45 -5.53 15.73
N VAL A 252 -16.30 -5.19 14.77
CA VAL A 252 -17.38 -6.06 14.31
C VAL A 252 -16.83 -7.01 13.24
N ARG A 253 -16.63 -8.26 13.64
CA ARG A 253 -16.11 -9.30 12.74
C ARG A 253 -17.20 -9.80 11.81
N ASN A 254 -16.84 -10.07 10.55
CA ASN A 254 -17.71 -10.77 9.63
C ASN A 254 -17.81 -12.25 10.00
N ASP A 255 -18.95 -12.88 9.70
CA ASP A 255 -19.14 -14.34 9.92
C ASP A 255 -18.19 -15.16 9.05
N PHE A 256 -17.88 -14.66 7.86
CA PHE A 256 -16.89 -15.26 6.96
C PHE A 256 -15.51 -14.65 7.20
N HIS A 257 -14.62 -15.45 7.78
CA HIS A 257 -13.24 -15.05 8.07
C HIS A 257 -13.13 -13.69 8.79
N GLY A 258 -13.72 -13.57 9.97
CA GLY A 258 -13.73 -12.36 10.78
C GLY A 258 -12.37 -11.87 11.23
N GLU A 259 -11.32 -12.68 11.07
CA GLU A 259 -9.92 -12.27 11.22
C GLU A 259 -9.40 -11.48 10.01
N TRP A 260 -9.98 -11.69 8.81
CA TRP A 260 -9.65 -10.99 7.57
C TRP A 260 -10.66 -9.89 7.23
N ASN A 261 -11.92 -10.10 7.60
CA ASN A 261 -13.03 -9.24 7.21
C ASN A 261 -13.71 -8.66 8.45
N TYR A 262 -13.61 -7.36 8.65
CA TYR A 262 -14.18 -6.71 9.82
C TYR A 262 -14.46 -5.23 9.59
N LEU A 263 -15.38 -4.69 10.40
CA LEU A 263 -15.74 -3.29 10.43
C LEU A 263 -15.27 -2.67 11.75
N VAL A 264 -14.54 -1.58 11.66
CA VAL A 264 -14.17 -0.71 12.77
C VAL A 264 -15.16 0.46 12.82
N ARG A 265 -15.95 0.50 13.87
CA ARG A 265 -16.94 1.56 14.08
C ARG A 265 -16.32 2.76 14.80
N VAL A 266 -16.88 3.93 14.57
CA VAL A 266 -16.56 5.14 15.35
C VAL A 266 -17.11 5.01 16.77
N ARG A 267 -16.35 5.39 17.79
CA ARG A 267 -16.89 5.49 19.16
C ARG A 267 -18.02 6.52 19.22
N ARG A 268 -19.11 6.16 19.83
CA ARG A 268 -20.16 7.14 20.17
C ARG A 268 -19.67 8.00 21.33
N THR A 269 -19.89 9.31 21.26
CA THR A 269 -19.45 10.30 22.25
C THR A 269 -19.93 10.03 23.69
N LEU A 270 -20.88 9.11 23.87
CA LEU A 270 -21.38 8.69 25.20
C LEU A 270 -20.38 7.77 25.94
N ASP A 271 -19.39 7.20 25.27
CA ASP A 271 -18.41 6.27 25.86
C ASP A 271 -17.09 6.98 26.26
N LEU A 272 -17.02 8.31 26.19
CA LEU A 272 -15.84 9.10 26.53
C LEU A 272 -15.46 9.10 28.02
N GLY A 273 -16.13 8.29 28.85
CA GLY A 273 -15.75 8.07 30.26
C GLY A 273 -14.50 7.21 30.47
N ALA A 274 -14.07 6.47 29.47
CA ALA A 274 -12.82 5.70 29.51
C ALA A 274 -11.75 6.45 28.69
N ALA A 275 -11.06 7.38 29.32
CA ALA A 275 -9.85 8.00 28.77
C ALA A 275 -8.88 6.89 28.32
N MET A 276 -8.27 7.07 27.12
CA MET A 276 -7.12 6.26 26.70
C MET A 276 -6.13 6.16 27.86
N PRO A 277 -5.70 4.98 28.28
CA PRO A 277 -4.67 4.89 29.31
C PRO A 277 -3.39 5.56 28.79
N PRO A 278 -2.76 6.44 29.56
CA PRO A 278 -1.45 6.99 29.23
C PRO A 278 -0.45 5.85 29.25
N GLY A 279 0.00 5.37 28.10
CA GLY A 279 0.94 4.23 28.07
C GLY A 279 1.23 3.61 26.72
N ALA A 280 0.67 4.09 25.61
CA ALA A 280 1.17 3.77 24.28
C ALA A 280 2.37 4.67 23.93
N VAL A 281 3.35 4.71 24.82
CA VAL A 281 4.62 5.42 24.64
C VAL A 281 5.68 4.38 24.35
N ALA A 282 6.51 4.66 23.33
CA ALA A 282 7.69 3.90 22.96
C ALA A 282 8.52 3.52 24.20
N ALA A 283 8.89 2.25 24.28
CA ALA A 283 9.99 1.75 25.07
C ALA A 283 11.11 1.31 24.12
#